data_444580f7e813e18d0b60777c80f96328
#
_entry.id   444580f7e813e18d0b60777c80f96328
#
_cell.length_a   1.000
_cell.length_b   1.000
_cell.length_c   1.000
_cell.angle_alpha   90.00
_cell.angle_beta   90.00
_cell.angle_gamma   90.00
#
_symmetry.space_group_name_H-M   'P 1'
#
loop_
_entity.id
_entity.type
_entity.pdbx_description
1 polymer ?
#
loop_
_entity_poly.entity_id
_entity_poly.type
_entity_poly.pdbx_seq_one_letter_code
_entity_poly.pdbx_strand_id
1 'polypeptide(L)'
;MLGELCIHTRFFAGMTSDHDRQLLLKLAREALAAHVGVAPAHVPGETALLAQPRGAFVTLHHRGELRGCIGHIEPNQPLGTVVPRCAVAAGTTDPRFPPITPTELEQLDIEISLLGPLEPIGGPEDIEVGRHGLVVEMGWQRGLLLPQVATEWNWDAETFLSHTCHKAGLPRDAWKHGAKIWRFDAEVFGER
;
A
#
# COMPACT_ATOMS: atom_id res chain seq x y z
N MET A 1 -0.51 -22.05 -38.92
CA MET A 1 -1.26 -22.15 -37.63
C MET A 1 -0.24 -22.28 -36.53
N LEU A 2 0.15 -21.15 -35.96
CA LEU A 2 1.06 -21.07 -34.82
C LEU A 2 0.19 -20.59 -33.65
N GLY A 3 -0.05 -21.50 -32.70
CA GLY A 3 -0.82 -21.20 -31.49
C GLY A 3 -0.02 -20.28 -30.58
N GLU A 4 -0.54 -19.12 -30.30
CA GLU A 4 -0.07 -18.25 -29.22
C GLU A 4 -0.30 -18.95 -27.88
N LEU A 5 0.80 -19.39 -27.29
CA LEU A 5 0.83 -19.88 -25.92
C LEU A 5 0.72 -18.65 -25.01
N CYS A 6 -0.51 -18.31 -24.64
CA CYS A 6 -0.78 -17.30 -23.63
C CYS A 6 -0.30 -17.84 -22.28
N ILE A 7 0.93 -17.53 -21.90
CA ILE A 7 1.49 -17.86 -20.60
C ILE A 7 0.85 -16.90 -19.59
N HIS A 8 -0.34 -17.25 -19.13
CA HIS A 8 -0.89 -16.69 -17.89
C HIS A 8 -0.06 -17.24 -16.74
N THR A 9 1.05 -16.58 -16.47
CA THR A 9 1.82 -16.85 -15.25
C THR A 9 0.98 -16.35 -14.07
N ARG A 10 0.18 -17.26 -13.51
CA ARG A 10 -0.44 -17.07 -12.20
C ARG A 10 0.67 -17.03 -11.15
N PHE A 11 1.27 -15.86 -10.97
CA PHE A 11 2.03 -15.58 -9.74
C PHE A 11 1.03 -15.20 -8.63
N PHE A 12 0.27 -16.15 -8.16
CA PHE A 12 -0.21 -16.14 -6.80
C PHE A 12 0.91 -16.74 -5.96
N ALA A 13 1.90 -15.93 -5.67
CA ALA A 13 2.88 -16.25 -4.65
C ALA A 13 2.14 -16.31 -3.32
N GLY A 14 2.35 -17.39 -2.59
CA GLY A 14 1.95 -17.50 -1.20
C GLY A 14 2.40 -16.28 -0.38
N MET A 15 1.87 -16.16 0.82
CA MET A 15 2.22 -15.09 1.78
C MET A 15 3.73 -14.87 1.79
N THR A 16 4.13 -13.61 1.85
CA THR A 16 5.54 -13.21 1.96
C THR A 16 6.18 -13.90 3.16
N SER A 17 7.33 -14.53 2.97
CA SER A 17 8.02 -15.24 4.08
C SER A 17 8.38 -14.26 5.20
N ASP A 18 8.53 -14.77 6.43
CA ASP A 18 8.95 -13.92 7.55
C ASP A 18 10.31 -13.26 7.30
N HIS A 19 11.22 -13.97 6.61
CA HIS A 19 12.50 -13.40 6.19
C HIS A 19 12.32 -12.21 5.24
N ASP A 20 11.43 -12.34 4.25
CA ASP A 20 11.14 -11.30 3.27
C ASP A 20 10.46 -10.08 3.91
N ARG A 21 9.56 -10.30 4.88
CA ARG A 21 8.92 -9.23 5.66
C ARG A 21 9.96 -8.45 6.43
N GLN A 22 10.86 -9.14 7.13
CA GLN A 22 11.96 -8.50 7.86
C GLN A 22 12.91 -7.72 6.95
N LEU A 23 13.19 -8.24 5.75
CA LEU A 23 14.01 -7.54 4.76
C LEU A 23 13.36 -6.22 4.34
N LEU A 24 12.05 -6.21 4.05
CA LEU A 24 11.32 -5.00 3.65
C LEU A 24 11.23 -3.98 4.78
N LEU A 25 10.95 -4.42 6.01
CA LEU A 25 10.94 -3.54 7.21
C LEU A 25 12.31 -2.91 7.45
N LYS A 26 13.37 -3.71 7.38
CA LYS A 26 14.74 -3.23 7.48
C LYS A 26 15.06 -2.19 6.42
N LEU A 27 14.69 -2.45 5.16
CA LEU A 27 14.90 -1.53 4.05
C LEU A 27 14.19 -0.17 4.26
N ALA A 28 12.94 -0.21 4.75
CA ALA A 28 12.19 1.00 5.09
C ALA A 28 12.87 1.82 6.19
N ARG A 29 13.32 1.14 7.27
CA ARG A 29 13.99 1.77 8.42
C ARG A 29 15.34 2.36 8.04
N GLU A 30 16.15 1.66 7.25
CA GLU A 30 17.44 2.15 6.77
C GLU A 30 17.28 3.38 5.86
N ALA A 31 16.24 3.41 5.03
CA ALA A 31 15.94 4.58 4.20
C ALA A 31 15.56 5.81 5.04
N LEU A 32 14.76 5.63 6.08
CA LEU A 32 14.42 6.69 7.04
C LEU A 32 15.66 7.17 7.79
N ALA A 33 16.48 6.25 8.31
CA ALA A 33 17.71 6.56 9.04
C ALA A 33 18.71 7.36 8.19
N ALA A 34 18.86 6.97 6.93
CA ALA A 34 19.69 7.71 5.98
C ALA A 34 19.15 9.11 5.70
N HIS A 35 17.83 9.24 5.54
CA HIS A 35 17.19 10.53 5.25
C HIS A 35 17.37 11.53 6.39
N VAL A 36 17.22 11.08 7.65
CA VAL A 36 17.40 11.96 8.83
C VAL A 36 18.88 12.09 9.28
N GLY A 37 19.81 11.50 8.53
CA GLY A 37 21.26 11.63 8.79
C GLY A 37 21.80 10.80 9.96
N VAL A 38 21.05 9.79 10.42
CA VAL A 38 21.47 8.89 11.52
C VAL A 38 22.40 7.77 11.03
N ALA A 39 22.21 7.31 9.79
CA ALA A 39 23.04 6.27 9.18
C ALA A 39 23.32 6.59 7.70
N PRO A 40 24.38 5.99 7.09
CA PRO A 40 24.59 6.10 5.65
C PRO A 40 23.48 5.39 4.87
N ALA A 41 23.21 5.87 3.65
CA ALA A 41 22.27 5.18 2.76
C ALA A 41 22.80 3.77 2.45
N HIS A 42 21.94 2.77 2.65
CA HIS A 42 22.23 1.38 2.30
C HIS A 42 21.53 1.05 0.98
N VAL A 43 22.27 0.44 0.04
CA VAL A 43 21.71 -0.12 -1.19
C VAL A 43 21.54 -1.61 -0.97
N PRO A 44 20.30 -2.12 -0.87
CA PRO A 44 20.10 -3.54 -0.67
C PRO A 44 20.61 -4.34 -1.87
N GLY A 45 21.13 -5.55 -1.62
CA GLY A 45 21.43 -6.50 -2.69
C GLY A 45 20.16 -6.85 -3.47
N GLU A 46 20.30 -7.17 -4.74
CA GLU A 46 19.18 -7.62 -5.56
C GLU A 46 18.65 -8.97 -5.07
N THR A 47 17.37 -9.03 -4.75
CA THR A 47 16.65 -10.27 -4.45
C THR A 47 15.45 -10.38 -5.37
N ALA A 48 14.95 -11.60 -5.58
CA ALA A 48 13.75 -11.83 -6.38
C ALA A 48 12.54 -11.04 -5.83
N LEU A 49 12.43 -10.90 -4.51
CA LEU A 49 11.40 -10.11 -3.86
C LEU A 49 11.53 -8.61 -4.20
N LEU A 50 12.72 -8.04 -4.01
CA LEU A 50 12.95 -6.61 -4.23
C LEU A 50 12.79 -6.20 -5.69
N ALA A 51 12.99 -7.13 -6.62
CA ALA A 51 12.75 -6.92 -8.05
C ALA A 51 11.26 -7.01 -8.46
N GLN A 52 10.37 -7.51 -7.58
CA GLN A 52 8.95 -7.64 -7.91
C GLN A 52 8.29 -6.27 -8.07
N PRO A 53 7.64 -5.98 -9.21
CA PRO A 53 6.80 -4.80 -9.36
C PRO A 53 5.49 -5.01 -8.60
N ARG A 54 5.28 -4.22 -7.53
CA ARG A 54 4.12 -4.35 -6.66
C ARG A 54 3.81 -3.03 -5.97
N GLY A 55 2.53 -2.73 -5.79
CA GLY A 55 2.11 -1.61 -4.96
C GLY A 55 2.38 -1.87 -3.47
N ALA A 56 2.73 -0.82 -2.75
CA ALA A 56 2.94 -0.90 -1.32
C ALA A 56 2.63 0.43 -0.62
N PHE A 57 2.20 0.35 0.65
CA PHE A 57 2.12 1.48 1.57
C PHE A 57 3.10 1.27 2.71
N VAL A 58 3.66 2.36 3.19
CA VAL A 58 4.44 2.39 4.43
C VAL A 58 3.74 3.33 5.40
N THR A 59 3.39 2.79 6.56
CA THR A 59 2.77 3.51 7.67
C THR A 59 3.77 3.61 8.81
N LEU A 60 3.88 4.78 9.37
CA LEU A 60 4.68 5.06 10.56
C LEU A 60 3.73 5.30 11.73
N HIS A 61 3.99 4.61 12.83
CA HIS A 61 3.32 4.84 14.10
C HIS A 61 4.32 5.38 15.12
N HIS A 62 3.87 6.29 15.97
CA HIS A 62 4.62 6.78 17.12
C HIS A 62 3.80 6.53 18.37
N ARG A 63 4.27 5.63 19.25
CA ARG A 63 3.55 5.21 20.47
C ARG A 63 2.14 4.68 20.21
N GLY A 64 1.98 3.94 19.09
CA GLY A 64 0.70 3.37 18.67
C GLY A 64 -0.22 4.31 17.87
N GLU A 65 0.11 5.60 17.79
CA GLU A 65 -0.67 6.58 17.01
C GLU A 65 -0.10 6.75 15.60
N LEU A 66 -0.97 7.01 14.62
CA LEU A 66 -0.55 7.28 13.25
C LEU A 66 0.38 8.50 13.20
N ARG A 67 1.56 8.35 12.58
CA ARG A 67 2.56 9.41 12.41
C ARG A 67 2.83 9.78 10.96
N GLY A 68 2.47 8.93 10.02
CA GLY A 68 2.54 9.16 8.59
C GLY A 68 2.20 7.91 7.79
N CYS A 69 1.64 8.07 6.59
CA CYS A 69 1.30 6.95 5.72
C CYS A 69 1.31 7.41 4.26
N ILE A 70 2.24 6.87 3.48
CA ILE A 70 2.33 7.13 2.04
C ILE A 70 2.51 5.79 1.31
N GLY A 71 1.92 5.70 0.11
CA GLY A 71 2.00 4.51 -0.71
C GLY A 71 2.06 4.78 -2.20
N HIS A 72 2.31 3.70 -2.93
CA HIS A 72 2.29 3.63 -4.37
C HIS A 72 1.40 2.47 -4.80
N ILE A 73 0.38 2.77 -5.58
CA ILE A 73 -0.67 1.79 -5.93
C ILE A 73 -0.26 0.92 -7.12
N GLU A 74 0.39 1.54 -8.11
CA GLU A 74 0.68 0.90 -9.39
C GLU A 74 1.78 -0.17 -9.26
N PRO A 75 1.57 -1.41 -9.77
CA PRO A 75 2.61 -2.43 -9.78
C PRO A 75 3.59 -2.21 -10.95
N ASN A 76 4.13 -1.00 -11.08
CA ASN A 76 5.01 -0.60 -12.19
C ASN A 76 6.45 -0.30 -11.76
N GLN A 77 6.75 -0.45 -10.47
CA GLN A 77 8.07 -0.26 -9.91
C GLN A 77 8.40 -1.39 -8.92
N PRO A 78 9.67 -1.80 -8.84
CA PRO A 78 10.10 -2.87 -7.95
C PRO A 78 9.98 -2.45 -6.46
N LEU A 79 9.67 -3.42 -5.58
CA LEU A 79 9.54 -3.20 -4.14
C LEU A 79 10.79 -2.56 -3.52
N GLY A 80 11.98 -2.93 -4.01
CA GLY A 80 13.25 -2.33 -3.57
C GLY A 80 13.35 -0.83 -3.83
N THR A 81 12.51 -0.28 -4.72
CA THR A 81 12.38 1.18 -4.96
C THR A 81 11.16 1.76 -4.24
N VAL A 82 10.04 1.07 -4.29
CA VAL A 82 8.75 1.57 -3.74
C VAL A 82 8.83 1.70 -2.23
N VAL A 83 9.28 0.67 -1.52
CA VAL A 83 9.27 0.64 -0.05
C VAL A 83 10.14 1.73 0.57
N PRO A 84 11.44 1.89 0.22
CA PRO A 84 12.26 2.93 0.81
C PRO A 84 11.76 4.34 0.47
N ARG A 85 11.27 4.55 -0.76
CA ARG A 85 10.70 5.84 -1.15
C ARG A 85 9.43 6.17 -0.37
N CYS A 86 8.52 5.22 -0.20
CA CYS A 86 7.30 5.42 0.57
C CYS A 86 7.59 5.62 2.06
N ALA A 87 8.60 4.95 2.62
CA ALA A 87 9.04 5.16 4.01
C ALA A 87 9.51 6.60 4.24
N VAL A 88 10.41 7.09 3.40
CA VAL A 88 10.89 8.46 3.48
C VAL A 88 9.72 9.44 3.29
N ALA A 89 8.88 9.23 2.29
CA ALA A 89 7.73 10.10 2.03
C ALA A 89 6.73 10.12 3.21
N ALA A 90 6.45 8.98 3.84
CA ALA A 90 5.60 8.91 5.02
C ALA A 90 6.14 9.72 6.20
N GLY A 91 7.47 9.76 6.35
CA GLY A 91 8.12 10.57 7.39
C GLY A 91 8.30 12.05 7.06
N THR A 92 8.12 12.47 5.79
CA THR A 92 8.54 13.82 5.39
C THR A 92 7.54 14.60 4.57
N THR A 93 6.68 13.94 3.79
CA THR A 93 5.79 14.60 2.83
C THR A 93 4.31 14.30 3.05
N ASP A 94 3.95 13.55 4.09
CA ASP A 94 2.55 13.42 4.49
C ASP A 94 2.05 14.76 5.05
N PRO A 95 1.08 15.42 4.38
CA PRO A 95 0.68 16.79 4.74
C PRO A 95 -0.02 16.90 6.10
N ARG A 96 -0.36 15.78 6.72
CA ARG A 96 -1.02 15.74 8.04
C ARG A 96 -0.05 15.94 9.19
N PHE A 97 1.26 15.75 8.94
CA PHE A 97 2.29 15.69 9.98
C PHE A 97 3.54 16.49 9.59
N PRO A 98 4.26 17.09 10.56
CA PRO A 98 5.56 17.67 10.28
C PRO A 98 6.59 16.58 9.93
N PRO A 99 7.69 16.91 9.22
CA PRO A 99 8.77 15.97 8.97
C PRO A 99 9.31 15.34 10.26
N ILE A 100 9.66 14.06 10.20
CA ILE A 100 10.26 13.34 11.34
C ILE A 100 11.63 13.88 11.67
N THR A 101 12.01 13.76 12.95
CA THR A 101 13.32 14.13 13.47
C THR A 101 14.19 12.89 13.75
N PRO A 102 15.54 13.03 13.81
CA PRO A 102 16.41 11.93 14.20
C PRO A 102 16.03 11.28 15.55
N THR A 103 15.57 12.08 16.51
CA THR A 103 15.18 11.61 17.85
C THR A 103 13.86 10.83 17.87
N GLU A 104 12.98 11.03 16.90
CA GLU A 104 11.75 10.27 16.78
C GLU A 104 11.99 8.87 16.17
N LEU A 105 13.04 8.71 15.36
CA LEU A 105 13.28 7.49 14.58
C LEU A 105 13.26 6.20 15.43
N GLU A 106 13.84 6.22 16.61
CA GLU A 106 13.90 5.06 17.53
C GLU A 106 12.54 4.73 18.17
N GLN A 107 11.61 5.69 18.16
CA GLN A 107 10.27 5.55 18.75
C GLN A 107 9.20 5.25 17.71
N LEU A 108 9.59 5.16 16.43
CA LEU A 108 8.68 4.80 15.35
C LEU A 108 8.57 3.29 15.20
N ASP A 109 7.37 2.82 14.95
CA ASP A 109 7.07 1.49 14.44
C ASP A 109 6.69 1.60 12.97
N ILE A 110 7.26 0.74 12.15
CA ILE A 110 7.00 0.68 10.72
C ILE A 110 6.04 -0.46 10.44
N GLU A 111 5.00 -0.17 9.67
CA GLU A 111 4.08 -1.14 9.10
C GLU A 111 4.10 -1.03 7.58
N ILE A 112 4.09 -2.17 6.89
CA ILE A 112 4.05 -2.26 5.43
C ILE A 112 2.80 -3.01 5.01
N SER A 113 2.05 -2.42 4.07
CA SER A 113 0.95 -3.07 3.37
C SER A 113 1.36 -3.35 1.93
N LEU A 114 1.53 -4.61 1.56
CA LEU A 114 1.79 -5.03 0.19
C LEU A 114 0.47 -5.29 -0.52
N LEU A 115 0.25 -4.62 -1.65
CA LEU A 115 -0.98 -4.76 -2.41
C LEU A 115 -0.94 -6.00 -3.30
N GLY A 116 -2.02 -6.77 -3.32
CA GLY A 116 -2.27 -7.80 -4.30
C GLY A 116 -2.65 -7.22 -5.67
N PRO A 117 -2.88 -8.08 -6.67
CA PRO A 117 -3.37 -7.66 -7.98
C PRO A 117 -4.72 -6.95 -7.85
N LEU A 118 -4.93 -5.94 -8.71
CA LEU A 118 -6.22 -5.28 -8.82
C LEU A 118 -7.16 -6.15 -9.64
N GLU A 119 -8.28 -6.55 -9.03
CA GLU A 119 -9.34 -7.32 -9.67
C GLU A 119 -10.55 -6.40 -9.93
N PRO A 120 -11.00 -6.23 -11.18
CA PRO A 120 -12.20 -5.43 -11.46
C PRO A 120 -13.44 -6.07 -10.85
N ILE A 121 -14.34 -5.26 -10.30
CA ILE A 121 -15.58 -5.70 -9.67
C ILE A 121 -16.78 -4.92 -10.18
N GLY A 122 -17.98 -5.51 -10.02
CA GLY A 122 -19.26 -4.91 -10.46
C GLY A 122 -19.88 -3.98 -9.43
N GLY A 123 -19.75 -4.30 -8.16
CA GLY A 123 -20.43 -3.58 -7.09
C GLY A 123 -20.05 -4.05 -5.68
N PRO A 124 -20.82 -3.60 -4.68
CA PRO A 124 -20.55 -3.94 -3.29
C PRO A 124 -20.70 -5.43 -2.96
N GLU A 125 -21.43 -6.20 -3.74
CA GLU A 125 -21.62 -7.65 -3.60
C GLU A 125 -20.32 -8.45 -3.79
N ASP A 126 -19.33 -7.87 -4.47
CA ASP A 126 -18.01 -8.47 -4.70
C ASP A 126 -17.00 -8.13 -3.59
N ILE A 127 -17.41 -7.35 -2.58
CA ILE A 127 -16.51 -6.82 -1.55
C ILE A 127 -16.66 -7.63 -0.25
N GLU A 128 -15.57 -8.18 0.24
CA GLU A 128 -15.45 -8.76 1.57
C GLU A 128 -14.77 -7.74 2.49
N VAL A 129 -15.59 -7.11 3.37
CA VAL A 129 -15.10 -6.08 4.31
C VAL A 129 -14.08 -6.69 5.28
N GLY A 130 -12.98 -5.99 5.50
CA GLY A 130 -11.87 -6.44 6.33
C GLY A 130 -10.81 -7.25 5.59
N ARG A 131 -11.13 -7.75 4.39
CA ARG A 131 -10.20 -8.45 3.52
C ARG A 131 -9.77 -7.63 2.31
N HIS A 132 -10.75 -7.10 1.58
CA HIS A 132 -10.50 -6.36 0.37
C HIS A 132 -10.25 -4.88 0.63
N GLY A 133 -9.20 -4.33 0.03
CA GLY A 133 -9.09 -2.91 -0.23
C GLY A 133 -9.77 -2.55 -1.56
N LEU A 134 -10.06 -1.28 -1.77
CA LEU A 134 -10.76 -0.80 -2.95
C LEU A 134 -9.97 0.29 -3.67
N VAL A 135 -10.03 0.27 -4.99
CA VAL A 135 -9.64 1.36 -5.87
C VAL A 135 -10.84 1.81 -6.68
N VAL A 136 -11.04 3.12 -6.76
CA VAL A 136 -12.05 3.75 -7.63
C VAL A 136 -11.36 4.74 -8.55
N GLU A 137 -11.75 4.72 -9.83
CA GLU A 137 -11.20 5.60 -10.86
C GLU A 137 -12.30 6.10 -11.80
N MET A 138 -12.28 7.39 -12.11
CA MET A 138 -13.12 7.99 -13.12
C MET A 138 -12.36 9.15 -13.79
N GLY A 139 -12.11 9.01 -15.08
CA GLY A 139 -11.26 9.95 -15.81
C GLY A 139 -9.84 9.96 -15.25
N TRP A 140 -9.40 11.07 -14.74
CA TRP A 140 -8.07 11.25 -14.12
C TRP A 140 -8.10 11.17 -12.57
N GLN A 141 -9.29 11.10 -12.00
CA GLN A 141 -9.47 11.00 -10.55
C GLN A 141 -9.38 9.53 -10.12
N ARG A 142 -8.56 9.29 -9.09
CA ARG A 142 -8.35 7.95 -8.54
C ARG A 142 -8.15 8.01 -7.03
N GLY A 143 -8.75 7.08 -6.32
CA GLY A 143 -8.61 6.94 -4.88
C GLY A 143 -8.55 5.49 -4.46
N LEU A 144 -7.92 5.26 -3.31
CA LEU A 144 -7.77 3.96 -2.69
C LEU A 144 -8.05 4.05 -1.21
N LEU A 145 -8.70 3.01 -0.67
CA LEU A 145 -8.78 2.73 0.76
C LEU A 145 -8.33 1.29 1.03
N LEU A 146 -7.51 1.13 2.07
CA LEU A 146 -7.03 -0.17 2.54
C LEU A 146 -8.13 -0.94 3.28
N PRO A 147 -8.03 -2.29 3.38
CA PRO A 147 -9.08 -3.12 4.00
C PRO A 147 -9.42 -2.73 5.43
N GLN A 148 -8.41 -2.38 6.24
CA GLN A 148 -8.57 -2.05 7.65
C GLN A 148 -9.44 -0.81 7.89
N VAL A 149 -9.48 0.13 6.94
CA VAL A 149 -10.28 1.36 7.10
C VAL A 149 -11.75 1.05 7.29
N ALA A 150 -12.30 0.10 6.53
CA ALA A 150 -13.71 -0.26 6.65
C ALA A 150 -14.03 -0.92 8.00
N THR A 151 -13.13 -1.71 8.54
CA THR A 151 -13.30 -2.36 9.85
C THR A 151 -13.14 -1.38 10.99
N GLU A 152 -12.19 -0.45 10.94
CA GLU A 152 -12.01 0.61 11.95
C GLU A 152 -13.24 1.50 12.10
N TRP A 153 -13.90 1.79 10.98
CA TRP A 153 -15.11 2.64 10.97
C TRP A 153 -16.43 1.85 10.99
N ASN A 154 -16.35 0.51 11.06
CA ASN A 154 -17.51 -0.39 11.05
C ASN A 154 -18.43 -0.14 9.83
N TRP A 155 -17.85 0.07 8.65
CA TRP A 155 -18.59 0.27 7.41
C TRP A 155 -19.01 -1.05 6.78
N ASP A 156 -20.17 -1.04 6.15
CA ASP A 156 -20.56 -2.07 5.19
C ASP A 156 -19.89 -1.83 3.82
N ALA A 157 -20.06 -2.78 2.90
CA ALA A 157 -19.43 -2.73 1.59
C ALA A 157 -19.87 -1.52 0.75
N GLU A 158 -21.14 -1.12 0.81
CA GLU A 158 -21.65 0.04 0.06
C GLU A 158 -21.10 1.35 0.64
N THR A 159 -21.07 1.48 1.96
CA THR A 159 -20.49 2.63 2.64
C THR A 159 -19.00 2.74 2.35
N PHE A 160 -18.27 1.61 2.39
CA PHE A 160 -16.84 1.56 2.07
C PHE A 160 -16.57 2.04 0.64
N LEU A 161 -17.35 1.54 -0.33
CA LEU A 161 -17.23 1.95 -1.73
C LEU A 161 -17.55 3.44 -1.94
N SER A 162 -18.58 3.95 -1.25
CA SER A 162 -18.94 5.37 -1.27
C SER A 162 -17.82 6.26 -0.71
N HIS A 163 -17.17 5.85 0.38
CA HIS A 163 -16.03 6.56 0.94
C HIS A 163 -14.79 6.48 0.05
N THR A 164 -14.60 5.36 -0.67
CA THR A 164 -13.52 5.25 -1.65
C THR A 164 -13.73 6.19 -2.84
N CYS A 165 -14.97 6.36 -3.32
CA CYS A 165 -15.32 7.38 -4.30
C CYS A 165 -14.98 8.78 -3.80
N HIS A 166 -15.36 9.11 -2.57
CA HIS A 166 -15.05 10.40 -1.95
C HIS A 166 -13.53 10.63 -1.82
N LYS A 167 -12.78 9.59 -1.46
CA LYS A 167 -11.31 9.63 -1.40
C LYS A 167 -10.67 9.92 -2.76
N ALA A 168 -11.31 9.47 -3.85
CA ALA A 168 -10.91 9.78 -5.23
C ALA A 168 -11.27 11.22 -5.66
N GLY A 169 -11.96 11.99 -4.82
CA GLY A 169 -12.51 13.30 -5.17
C GLY A 169 -13.77 13.21 -6.05
N LEU A 170 -14.45 12.06 -6.03
CA LEU A 170 -15.66 11.79 -6.79
C LEU A 170 -16.92 11.89 -5.90
N PRO A 171 -18.11 12.08 -6.50
CA PRO A 171 -19.38 11.87 -5.81
C PRO A 171 -19.45 10.47 -5.18
N ARG A 172 -20.10 10.36 -4.01
CA ARG A 172 -20.16 9.11 -3.23
C ARG A 172 -20.83 7.95 -3.98
N ASP A 173 -21.66 8.25 -4.95
CA ASP A 173 -22.40 7.31 -5.80
C ASP A 173 -21.77 7.14 -7.20
N ALA A 174 -20.58 7.66 -7.45
CA ALA A 174 -19.89 7.59 -8.74
C ALA A 174 -19.74 6.16 -9.26
N TRP A 175 -19.64 5.19 -8.37
CA TRP A 175 -19.58 3.77 -8.70
C TRP A 175 -20.87 3.26 -9.38
N LYS A 176 -22.03 3.89 -9.13
CA LYS A 176 -23.32 3.63 -9.83
C LYS A 176 -23.38 4.31 -11.20
N HIS A 177 -22.47 5.25 -11.48
CA HIS A 177 -22.50 6.14 -12.63
C HIS A 177 -21.25 6.01 -13.53
N GLY A 178 -20.65 4.83 -13.57
CA GLY A 178 -19.61 4.47 -14.54
C GLY A 178 -18.17 4.67 -14.06
N ALA A 179 -17.94 4.93 -12.78
CA ALA A 179 -16.59 4.82 -12.23
C ALA A 179 -16.14 3.35 -12.29
N LYS A 180 -14.88 3.14 -12.65
CA LYS A 180 -14.25 1.82 -12.58
C LYS A 180 -13.89 1.51 -11.15
N ILE A 181 -14.16 0.29 -10.72
CA ILE A 181 -13.88 -0.18 -9.37
C ILE A 181 -13.08 -1.48 -9.40
N TRP A 182 -12.11 -1.57 -8.51
CA TRP A 182 -11.29 -2.77 -8.29
C TRP A 182 -11.22 -3.06 -6.80
N ARG A 183 -11.10 -4.35 -6.50
CA ARG A 183 -10.70 -4.84 -5.19
C ARG A 183 -9.28 -5.38 -5.26
N PHE A 184 -8.63 -5.47 -4.12
CA PHE A 184 -7.34 -6.12 -3.95
C PHE A 184 -7.21 -6.69 -2.55
N ASP A 185 -6.46 -7.78 -2.41
CA ASP A 185 -6.00 -8.24 -1.10
C ASP A 185 -4.80 -7.38 -0.67
N ALA A 186 -4.64 -7.17 0.63
CA ALA A 186 -3.46 -6.54 1.20
C ALA A 186 -2.85 -7.46 2.26
N GLU A 187 -1.55 -7.64 2.17
CA GLU A 187 -0.75 -8.30 3.19
C GLU A 187 -0.13 -7.23 4.08
N VAL A 188 -0.51 -7.20 5.36
CA VAL A 188 -0.05 -6.20 6.34
C VAL A 188 0.87 -6.85 7.36
N PHE A 189 2.03 -6.26 7.59
CA PHE A 189 2.99 -6.69 8.61
C PHE A 189 3.79 -5.51 9.13
N GLY A 190 4.24 -5.59 10.37
CA GLY A 190 4.95 -4.53 11.06
C GLY A 190 6.08 -5.03 11.95
N GLU A 191 6.77 -4.10 12.59
CA GLU A 191 7.86 -4.38 13.52
C GLU A 191 7.38 -4.87 14.89
N ARG A 192 6.10 -4.71 15.20
CA ARG A 192 5.43 -5.18 16.43
C ARG A 192 4.21 -6.01 16.11
#